data_4e7ec76d8e258b5f604039db4e7243a9
#
_entry.id   4e7ec76d8e258b5f604039db4e7243a9
#
_cell.length_a   1.000
_cell.length_b   1.000
_cell.length_c   1.000
_cell.angle_alpha   90.00
_cell.angle_beta   90.00
_cell.angle_gamma   90.00
#
_symmetry.space_group_name_H-M   'P 1'
#
loop_
_entity.id
_entity.type
_entity.pdbx_description
1 polymer ?
#
loop_
_entity_poly.entity_id
_entity_poly.type
_entity_poly.pdbx_seq_one_letter_code
_entity_poly.pdbx_strand_id
1 'polypeptide(L)'
;MPPVPDSAVFLEKLAALPVVTYQAGQTVFTAGSRTGRLLILRKGAVVIVKEDVEIAKVAEPGAILGELSVLLDQPHTAHVRALETSQFLVADAATLLAQDPTAALYVATVLARRLDGANQVFIQLKSQLEGGQPRSVVAKTVEKMGGLLSVSDASLVQADRDW
;
A
#
# COMPACT_ATOMS: atom_id res chain seq x y z
N MET A 1 -17.63 -13.28 -11.03
CA MET A 1 -16.80 -12.19 -11.56
C MET A 1 -16.57 -11.19 -10.43
N PRO A 2 -15.34 -10.90 -10.06
CA PRO A 2 -15.12 -9.90 -9.03
C PRO A 2 -15.70 -8.55 -9.51
N PRO A 3 -16.31 -7.77 -8.62
CA PRO A 3 -16.75 -6.42 -8.95
C PRO A 3 -15.52 -5.55 -9.17
N VAL A 4 -14.89 -5.67 -10.34
CA VAL A 4 -13.80 -4.78 -10.72
C VAL A 4 -14.45 -3.45 -11.11
N PRO A 5 -14.12 -2.36 -10.45
CA PRO A 5 -14.52 -1.04 -10.91
C PRO A 5 -14.07 -0.87 -12.37
N ASP A 6 -14.86 -0.17 -13.17
CA ASP A 6 -14.40 0.23 -14.50
C ASP A 6 -13.09 1.01 -14.32
N SER A 7 -11.99 0.32 -14.57
CA SER A 7 -10.64 0.79 -14.23
C SER A 7 -10.30 2.07 -15.00
N ALA A 8 -10.80 2.22 -16.21
CA ALA A 8 -10.51 3.37 -17.05
C ALA A 8 -11.11 4.66 -16.48
N VAL A 9 -12.39 4.65 -16.08
CA VAL A 9 -13.04 5.83 -15.46
C VAL A 9 -12.40 6.19 -14.12
N PHE A 10 -12.01 5.17 -13.34
CA PHE A 10 -11.34 5.40 -12.07
C PHE A 10 -9.93 5.99 -12.27
N LEU A 11 -9.16 5.48 -13.22
CA LEU A 11 -7.82 6.01 -13.56
C LEU A 11 -7.89 7.45 -14.07
N GLU A 12 -8.90 7.81 -14.88
CA GLU A 12 -9.11 9.21 -15.29
C GLU A 12 -9.37 10.12 -14.08
N LYS A 13 -10.19 9.68 -13.13
CA LYS A 13 -10.43 10.44 -11.89
C LYS A 13 -9.16 10.57 -11.07
N LEU A 14 -8.36 9.51 -10.95
CA LEU A 14 -7.08 9.56 -10.26
C LEU A 14 -6.11 10.52 -10.95
N ALA A 15 -6.06 10.52 -12.27
CA ALA A 15 -5.18 11.41 -13.05
C ALA A 15 -5.48 12.90 -12.83
N ALA A 16 -6.70 13.24 -12.41
CA ALA A 16 -7.10 14.62 -12.08
C ALA A 16 -6.68 15.06 -10.66
N LEU A 17 -6.21 14.13 -9.82
CA LEU A 17 -5.76 14.46 -8.47
C LEU A 17 -4.43 15.27 -8.48
N PRO A 18 -4.23 16.14 -7.48
CA PRO A 18 -2.97 16.83 -7.31
C PRO A 18 -1.80 15.86 -7.14
N VAL A 19 -0.65 16.22 -7.69
CA VAL A 19 0.60 15.47 -7.55
C VAL A 19 1.49 16.16 -6.52
N VAL A 20 2.04 15.40 -5.59
CA VAL A 20 3.09 15.82 -4.67
C VAL A 20 4.36 15.02 -4.93
N THR A 21 5.51 15.70 -4.82
CA THR A 21 6.83 15.06 -5.01
C THR A 21 7.62 15.14 -3.70
N TYR A 22 8.16 14.00 -3.30
CA TYR A 22 9.10 13.89 -2.18
C TYR A 22 10.47 13.51 -2.72
N GLN A 23 11.51 14.21 -2.25
CA GLN A 23 12.89 13.86 -2.56
C GLN A 23 13.36 12.70 -1.68
N ALA A 24 14.41 12.00 -2.11
CA ALA A 24 15.03 10.94 -1.31
C ALA A 24 15.31 11.41 0.13
N GLY A 25 14.94 10.60 1.12
CA GLY A 25 15.11 10.89 2.53
C GLY A 25 13.98 11.73 3.17
N GLN A 26 13.10 12.35 2.39
CA GLN A 26 11.98 13.11 2.94
C GLN A 26 10.91 12.18 3.54
N THR A 27 10.33 12.65 4.65
CA THR A 27 9.21 11.96 5.30
C THR A 27 7.91 12.27 4.59
N VAL A 28 7.23 11.23 4.17
CA VAL A 28 5.92 11.26 3.52
C VAL A 28 4.80 11.26 4.57
N PHE A 29 4.87 10.33 5.52
CA PHE A 29 4.00 10.28 6.71
C PHE A 29 4.84 10.11 7.97
N THR A 30 4.39 10.76 9.05
CA THR A 30 4.98 10.63 10.39
C THR A 30 4.06 9.79 11.28
N ALA A 31 4.60 8.78 11.94
CA ALA A 31 3.87 8.00 12.95
C ALA A 31 3.31 8.94 14.03
N GLY A 32 2.09 8.70 14.44
CA GLY A 32 1.38 9.52 15.42
C GLY A 32 0.68 10.76 14.83
N SER A 33 0.94 11.14 13.58
CA SER A 33 0.24 12.25 12.91
C SER A 33 -1.08 11.79 12.27
N ARG A 34 -1.99 12.76 12.05
CA ARG A 34 -3.24 12.56 11.32
C ARG A 34 -3.27 13.53 10.15
N THR A 35 -3.36 13.04 8.94
CA THR A 35 -3.37 13.88 7.74
C THR A 35 -4.70 13.89 7.00
N GLY A 36 -5.52 12.86 7.19
CA GLY A 36 -6.77 12.67 6.44
C GLY A 36 -6.56 12.41 4.94
N ARG A 37 -5.32 12.13 4.53
CA ARG A 37 -4.94 12.00 3.12
C ARG A 37 -4.70 10.55 2.73
N LEU A 38 -5.13 10.23 1.52
CA LEU A 38 -4.68 9.07 0.78
C LEU A 38 -3.61 9.51 -0.22
N LEU A 39 -2.51 8.79 -0.23
CA LEU A 39 -1.44 8.95 -1.20
C LEU A 39 -1.38 7.71 -2.08
N ILE A 40 -1.43 7.91 -3.39
CA ILE A 40 -1.34 6.83 -4.37
C ILE A 40 0.00 6.99 -5.09
N LEU A 41 0.88 6.02 -4.94
CA LEU A 41 2.21 6.06 -5.55
C LEU A 41 2.07 6.04 -7.07
N ARG A 42 2.63 7.06 -7.71
CA ARG A 42 2.70 7.18 -9.17
C ARG A 42 4.06 6.70 -9.69
N LYS A 43 5.12 7.09 -9.01
CA LYS A 43 6.51 6.79 -9.38
C LYS A 43 7.41 6.89 -8.16
N GLY A 44 8.48 6.11 -8.12
CA GLY A 44 9.48 6.13 -7.06
C GLY A 44 9.34 4.97 -6.11
N ALA A 45 9.97 5.09 -4.94
CA ALA A 45 9.96 4.07 -3.90
C ALA A 45 10.00 4.70 -2.51
N VAL A 46 9.30 4.08 -1.58
CA VAL A 46 9.29 4.46 -0.17
C VAL A 46 9.55 3.26 0.74
N VAL A 47 9.99 3.55 1.95
CA VAL A 47 10.12 2.57 3.02
C VAL A 47 9.14 2.90 4.14
N ILE A 48 8.49 1.87 4.66
CA ILE A 48 7.61 1.94 5.81
C ILE A 48 8.39 1.48 7.04
N VAL A 49 8.49 2.34 8.05
CA VAL A 49 9.25 2.09 9.27
C VAL A 49 8.33 2.19 10.48
N LYS A 50 8.29 1.16 11.29
CA LYS A 50 7.51 1.10 12.52
C LYS A 50 8.42 0.66 13.68
N GLU A 51 8.41 1.43 14.77
CA GLU A 51 9.25 1.15 15.94
C GLU A 51 10.73 0.92 15.55
N ASP A 52 11.26 1.79 14.67
CA ASP A 52 12.62 1.74 14.13
C ASP A 52 12.95 0.50 13.27
N VAL A 53 11.93 -0.30 12.94
CA VAL A 53 12.07 -1.46 12.07
C VAL A 53 11.50 -1.16 10.67
N GLU A 54 12.28 -1.42 9.64
CA GLU A 54 11.77 -1.40 8.26
C GLU A 54 10.85 -2.60 8.05
N ILE A 55 9.55 -2.34 7.89
CA ILE A 55 8.55 -3.40 7.73
C ILE A 55 8.21 -3.67 6.26
N ALA A 56 8.35 -2.70 5.39
CA ALA A 56 8.08 -2.88 3.97
C ALA A 56 8.75 -1.81 3.11
N LYS A 57 9.07 -2.16 1.86
CA LYS A 57 9.40 -1.23 0.78
C LYS A 57 8.27 -1.26 -0.23
N VAL A 58 7.85 -0.08 -0.67
CA VAL A 58 6.75 0.08 -1.63
C VAL A 58 7.28 0.84 -2.83
N ALA A 59 7.25 0.21 -3.99
CA ALA A 59 7.70 0.78 -5.26
C ALA A 59 6.69 0.59 -6.39
N GLU A 60 5.58 -0.09 -6.11
CA GLU A 60 4.58 -0.40 -7.12
C GLU A 60 3.70 0.82 -7.41
N PRO A 61 3.62 1.28 -8.67
CA PRO A 61 2.63 2.29 -9.06
C PRO A 61 1.21 1.83 -8.71
N GLY A 62 0.40 2.74 -8.17
CA GLY A 62 -0.94 2.42 -7.68
C GLY A 62 -1.00 1.99 -6.21
N ALA A 63 0.13 1.81 -5.54
CA ALA A 63 0.16 1.54 -4.11
C ALA A 63 -0.51 2.66 -3.32
N ILE A 64 -1.39 2.29 -2.38
CA ILE A 64 -2.12 3.23 -1.53
C ILE A 64 -1.46 3.28 -0.17
N LEU A 65 -1.30 4.50 0.34
CA LEU A 65 -0.78 4.79 1.68
C LEU A 65 -1.73 5.73 2.41
N GLY A 66 -1.86 5.53 3.72
CA GLY A 66 -2.68 6.36 4.61
C GLY A 66 -4.09 5.84 4.85
N GLU A 67 -4.49 4.77 4.17
CA GLU A 67 -5.82 4.17 4.26
C GLU A 67 -6.16 3.67 5.67
N LEU A 68 -5.21 3.08 6.37
CA LEU A 68 -5.43 2.58 7.74
C LEU A 68 -5.78 3.71 8.71
N SER A 69 -5.08 4.83 8.61
CA SER A 69 -5.34 6.00 9.45
C SER A 69 -6.74 6.54 9.26
N VAL A 70 -7.19 6.59 8.02
CA VAL A 70 -8.51 7.14 7.68
C VAL A 70 -9.63 6.17 8.02
N LEU A 71 -9.52 4.91 7.57
CA LEU A 71 -10.59 3.94 7.74
C LEU A 71 -10.77 3.49 9.19
N LEU A 72 -9.71 3.48 9.98
CA LEU A 72 -9.75 3.10 11.39
C LEU A 72 -9.83 4.30 12.34
N ASP A 73 -9.92 5.53 11.79
CA ASP A 73 -9.95 6.78 12.56
C ASP A 73 -8.83 6.86 13.61
N GLN A 74 -7.63 6.55 13.21
CA GLN A 74 -6.45 6.53 14.10
C GLN A 74 -5.27 7.30 13.49
N PRO A 75 -4.27 7.72 14.30
CA PRO A 75 -3.03 8.26 13.77
C PRO A 75 -2.30 7.27 12.86
N HIS A 76 -1.45 7.77 11.98
CA HIS A 76 -0.54 6.91 11.21
C HIS A 76 0.29 6.04 12.15
N THR A 77 0.33 4.74 11.91
CA THR A 77 1.01 3.78 12.79
C THR A 77 2.49 3.59 12.46
N ALA A 78 2.94 4.16 11.36
CA ALA A 78 4.31 4.03 10.89
C ALA A 78 4.79 5.34 10.25
N HIS A 79 6.11 5.50 10.20
CA HIS A 79 6.75 6.48 9.34
C HIS A 79 6.83 5.96 7.92
N VAL A 80 6.62 6.84 6.94
CA VAL A 80 6.88 6.55 5.53
C VAL A 80 7.92 7.55 5.04
N ARG A 81 9.01 7.06 4.45
CA ARG A 81 10.11 7.88 3.96
C ARG A 81 10.43 7.53 2.51
N ALA A 82 10.64 8.54 1.70
CA ALA A 82 11.05 8.35 0.32
C ALA A 82 12.49 7.80 0.24
N LEU A 83 12.66 6.72 -0.50
CA LEU A 83 13.98 6.13 -0.78
C LEU A 83 14.65 6.81 -1.98
N GLU A 84 13.85 7.31 -2.88
CA GLU A 84 14.25 8.07 -4.07
C GLU A 84 13.21 9.16 -4.33
N THR A 85 13.41 9.98 -5.35
CA THR A 85 12.40 10.96 -5.76
C THR A 85 11.10 10.25 -6.10
N SER A 86 10.07 10.49 -5.30
CA SER A 86 8.80 9.77 -5.36
C SER A 86 7.64 10.74 -5.58
N GLN A 87 6.74 10.38 -6.47
CA GLN A 87 5.54 11.14 -6.81
C GLN A 87 4.29 10.41 -6.38
N PHE A 88 3.37 11.15 -5.77
CA PHE A 88 2.08 10.63 -5.34
C PHE A 88 0.94 11.49 -5.86
N LEU A 89 -0.15 10.83 -6.22
CA LEU A 89 -1.46 11.45 -6.33
C LEU A 89 -2.01 11.61 -4.92
N VAL A 90 -2.56 12.77 -4.61
CA VAL A 90 -3.05 13.12 -3.28
C VAL A 90 -4.56 13.27 -3.32
N ALA A 91 -5.25 12.54 -2.45
CA ALA A 91 -6.68 12.69 -2.27
C ALA A 91 -7.01 13.03 -0.81
N ASP A 92 -8.00 13.89 -0.61
CA ASP A 92 -8.72 13.95 0.66
C ASP A 92 -9.53 12.67 0.81
N ALA A 93 -9.21 11.88 1.82
CA ALA A 93 -9.76 10.54 1.95
C ALA A 93 -11.26 10.56 2.24
N ALA A 94 -11.71 11.46 3.10
CA ALA A 94 -13.12 11.55 3.45
C ALA A 94 -13.96 11.90 2.21
N THR A 95 -13.51 12.87 1.44
CA THR A 95 -14.19 13.29 0.19
C THR A 95 -14.16 12.17 -0.85
N LEU A 96 -13.00 11.57 -1.10
CA LEU A 96 -12.87 10.54 -2.13
C LEU A 96 -13.72 9.31 -1.81
N LEU A 97 -13.60 8.79 -0.57
CA LEU A 97 -14.28 7.55 -0.18
C LEU A 97 -15.80 7.73 -0.01
N ALA A 98 -16.25 8.91 0.43
CA ALA A 98 -17.68 9.19 0.60
C ALA A 98 -18.40 9.48 -0.73
N GLN A 99 -17.71 10.10 -1.69
CA GLN A 99 -18.32 10.56 -2.93
C GLN A 99 -18.12 9.62 -4.11
N ASP A 100 -17.14 8.73 -4.04
CA ASP A 100 -16.83 7.80 -5.11
C ASP A 100 -16.86 6.33 -4.64
N PRO A 101 -17.98 5.62 -4.88
CA PRO A 101 -18.07 4.19 -4.57
C PRO A 101 -17.00 3.34 -5.25
N THR A 102 -16.54 3.76 -6.43
CA THR A 102 -15.46 3.08 -7.16
C THR A 102 -14.13 3.18 -6.43
N ALA A 103 -13.84 4.36 -5.88
CA ALA A 103 -12.65 4.57 -5.05
C ALA A 103 -12.70 3.73 -3.77
N ALA A 104 -13.85 3.70 -3.10
CA ALA A 104 -14.03 2.88 -1.91
C ALA A 104 -13.83 1.38 -2.22
N LEU A 105 -14.39 0.90 -3.32
CA LEU A 105 -14.23 -0.49 -3.75
C LEU A 105 -12.77 -0.81 -4.14
N TYR A 106 -12.08 0.12 -4.78
CA TYR A 106 -10.65 -0.02 -5.10
C TYR A 106 -9.81 -0.18 -3.83
N VAL A 107 -9.99 0.71 -2.85
CA VAL A 107 -9.30 0.62 -1.55
C VAL A 107 -9.63 -0.69 -0.85
N ALA A 108 -10.90 -1.09 -0.80
CA ALA A 108 -11.33 -2.35 -0.21
C ALA A 108 -10.66 -3.56 -0.89
N THR A 109 -10.55 -3.55 -2.21
CA THR A 109 -9.91 -4.62 -2.98
C THR A 109 -8.42 -4.71 -2.67
N VAL A 110 -7.71 -3.58 -2.59
CA VAL A 110 -6.30 -3.54 -2.20
C VAL A 110 -6.10 -4.11 -0.79
N LEU A 111 -6.95 -3.71 0.16
CA LEU A 111 -6.88 -4.20 1.55
C LEU A 111 -7.20 -5.69 1.65
N ALA A 112 -8.21 -6.17 0.91
CA ALA A 112 -8.55 -7.59 0.86
C ALA A 112 -7.38 -8.44 0.34
N ARG A 113 -6.67 -7.99 -0.69
CA ARG A 113 -5.50 -8.68 -1.22
C ARG A 113 -4.33 -8.68 -0.24
N ARG A 114 -4.08 -7.54 0.44
CA ARG A 114 -3.07 -7.48 1.50
C ARG A 114 -3.38 -8.46 2.63
N LEU A 115 -4.65 -8.54 3.05
CA LEU A 115 -5.09 -9.49 4.07
C LEU A 115 -4.90 -10.94 3.62
N ASP A 116 -5.30 -11.27 2.38
CA ASP A 116 -5.12 -12.62 1.83
C ASP A 116 -3.62 -12.99 1.77
N GLY A 117 -2.78 -12.10 1.27
CA GLY A 117 -1.33 -12.29 1.27
C GLY A 117 -0.75 -12.50 2.68
N ALA A 118 -1.16 -11.69 3.64
CA ALA A 118 -0.74 -11.84 5.03
C ALA A 118 -1.18 -13.19 5.63
N ASN A 119 -2.40 -13.63 5.35
CA ASN A 119 -2.90 -14.92 5.79
C ASN A 119 -2.10 -16.08 5.20
N GLN A 120 -1.76 -16.03 3.92
CA GLN A 120 -0.95 -17.05 3.27
C GLN A 120 0.44 -17.16 3.90
N VAL A 121 1.09 -16.04 4.17
CA VAL A 121 2.39 -16.02 4.85
C VAL A 121 2.28 -16.52 6.28
N PHE A 122 1.23 -16.15 7.00
CA PHE A 122 0.98 -16.65 8.35
C PHE A 122 0.85 -18.16 8.38
N ILE A 123 0.11 -18.76 7.42
CA ILE A 123 0.00 -20.21 7.27
C ILE A 123 1.35 -20.85 7.01
N GLN A 124 2.15 -20.28 6.10
CA GLN A 124 3.49 -20.77 5.80
C GLN A 124 4.40 -20.72 7.04
N LEU A 125 4.38 -19.59 7.77
CA LEU A 125 5.17 -19.43 8.98
C LEU A 125 4.80 -20.45 10.06
N LYS A 126 3.50 -20.63 10.29
CA LYS A 126 2.98 -21.62 11.24
C LYS A 126 3.43 -23.04 10.86
N SER A 127 3.30 -23.41 9.60
CA SER A 127 3.73 -24.72 9.08
C SER A 127 5.24 -24.95 9.26
N GLN A 128 6.07 -23.92 9.04
CA GLN A 128 7.51 -24.00 9.21
C GLN A 128 7.90 -24.16 10.69
N LEU A 129 7.22 -23.47 11.59
CA LEU A 129 7.45 -23.60 13.04
C LEU A 129 7.04 -24.98 13.56
N GLU A 130 5.89 -25.50 13.11
CA GLU A 130 5.44 -26.84 13.47
C GLU A 130 6.33 -27.94 12.90
N GLY A 131 6.92 -27.72 11.72
CA GLY A 131 7.86 -28.62 11.06
C GLY A 131 9.29 -28.57 11.61
N GLY A 132 9.59 -27.75 12.61
CA GLY A 132 10.91 -27.61 13.22
C GLY A 132 11.97 -27.03 12.27
N GLN A 133 11.58 -26.19 11.35
CA GLN A 133 12.46 -25.58 10.34
C GLN A 133 13.51 -24.64 10.97
N PRO A 134 14.72 -24.54 10.38
CA PRO A 134 15.76 -23.64 10.85
C PRO A 134 15.29 -22.17 10.88
N ARG A 135 15.80 -21.38 11.82
CA ARG A 135 15.52 -19.93 11.92
C ARG A 135 15.73 -19.16 10.63
N SER A 136 16.68 -19.59 9.79
CA SER A 136 16.95 -18.98 8.48
C SER A 136 15.77 -19.09 7.51
N VAL A 137 15.00 -20.18 7.58
CA VAL A 137 13.80 -20.38 6.74
C VAL A 137 12.67 -19.51 7.24
N VAL A 138 12.50 -19.41 8.56
CA VAL A 138 11.52 -18.50 9.18
C VAL A 138 11.82 -17.05 8.83
N ALA A 139 13.08 -16.64 8.90
CA ALA A 139 13.51 -15.29 8.53
C ALA A 139 13.17 -14.94 7.08
N LYS A 140 13.44 -15.85 6.12
CA LYS A 140 13.07 -15.66 4.71
C LYS A 140 11.55 -15.54 4.50
N THR A 141 10.77 -16.27 5.29
CA THR A 141 9.31 -16.18 5.21
C THR A 141 8.82 -14.83 5.75
N VAL A 142 9.41 -14.33 6.83
CA VAL A 142 9.10 -12.99 7.37
C VAL A 142 9.49 -11.89 6.38
N GLU A 143 10.63 -12.01 5.71
CA GLU A 143 11.06 -11.08 4.66
C GLU A 143 10.06 -11.07 3.48
N LYS A 144 9.62 -12.26 3.05
CA LYS A 144 8.58 -12.39 2.01
C LYS A 144 7.26 -11.74 2.45
N MET A 145 6.93 -11.80 3.73
CA MET A 145 5.76 -11.12 4.30
C MET A 145 5.86 -9.59 4.14
N GLY A 146 7.02 -9.01 4.40
CA GLY A 146 7.26 -7.59 4.17
C GLY A 146 6.99 -7.20 2.72
N GLY A 147 7.43 -8.03 1.77
CA GLY A 147 7.16 -7.83 0.34
C GLY A 147 5.67 -7.93 -0.03
N LEU A 148 4.93 -8.88 0.55
CA LEU A 148 3.50 -9.08 0.26
C LEU A 148 2.62 -7.98 0.87
N LEU A 149 2.99 -7.43 2.01
CA LEU A 149 2.28 -6.29 2.61
C LEU A 149 2.49 -4.99 1.83
N SER A 150 3.53 -4.93 1.00
CA SER A 150 3.82 -3.80 0.12
C SER A 150 3.21 -3.93 -1.27
N VAL A 151 2.68 -5.09 -1.65
CA VAL A 151 2.14 -5.33 -3.00
C VAL A 151 0.80 -4.62 -3.16
N SER A 152 0.82 -3.53 -3.90
CA SER A 152 -0.29 -3.15 -4.75
C SER A 152 -0.24 -4.03 -6.00
N ASP A 153 -1.36 -4.54 -6.40
CA ASP A 153 -1.44 -5.49 -7.49
C ASP A 153 -1.05 -4.88 -8.84
N ALA A 154 0.14 -5.24 -9.33
CA ALA A 154 0.56 -4.93 -10.69
C ALA A 154 -0.42 -5.45 -11.77
N SER A 155 -1.29 -6.39 -11.43
CA SER A 155 -2.27 -6.95 -12.36
C SER A 155 -3.42 -5.98 -12.71
N LEU A 156 -3.69 -4.96 -11.88
CA LEU A 156 -4.65 -3.90 -12.24
C LEU A 156 -4.04 -2.85 -13.19
N VAL A 157 -2.71 -2.73 -13.20
CA VAL A 157 -1.96 -1.78 -14.05
C VAL A 157 -1.51 -2.44 -15.35
N GLN A 158 -1.44 -3.76 -15.41
CA GLN A 158 -0.97 -4.50 -16.59
C GLN A 158 -1.98 -4.55 -17.73
N ALA A 159 -3.25 -4.29 -17.47
CA ALA A 159 -4.29 -4.23 -18.50
C ALA A 159 -4.19 -2.99 -19.43
N ASP A 160 -3.39 -1.98 -19.04
CA ASP A 160 -3.30 -0.71 -19.78
C ASP A 160 -1.92 -0.41 -20.36
N ARG A 161 -1.06 -1.43 -20.55
CA ARG A 161 0.26 -1.21 -21.22
C ARG A 161 0.26 -1.34 -22.73
N ASP A 162 -0.89 -1.63 -23.34
CA ASP A 162 -1.05 -1.71 -24.80
C ASP A 162 -1.75 -0.45 -25.39
N TRP A 163 -1.26 0.74 -24.99
CA TRP A 163 -1.59 2.02 -25.62
C TRP A 163 -0.38 2.62 -26.29
#